data_59451e7f52c3c97d110c105b2251158c
#
_entry.id   59451e7f52c3c97d110c105b2251158c
#
_cell.length_a   1.000
_cell.length_b   1.000
_cell.length_c   1.000
_cell.angle_alpha   90.00
_cell.angle_beta   90.00
_cell.angle_gamma   90.00
#
_symmetry.space_group_name_H-M   'P 1'
#
loop_
_entity.id
_entity.type
_entity.pdbx_description
1 polymer ?
#
loop_
_entity_poly.entity_id
_entity_poly.type
_entity_poly.pdbx_seq_one_letter_code
_entity_poly.pdbx_strand_id
1 'polypeptide(L)'
;NIYFKNYLFWKDDILILSLDMIAIFLRVSEDFSVFYCMMSQPFESEVSYNLPITFFDLLYLYPVLQTNPEQARTLSAWQEQVFEKENIHPHSRTIMRNYLESLYLTIHYELQKIEDNPERVLVGSGEKILQEFFYLVAKYASKHRNVAYYAGELCITPYYLSTITIKYMKESPKEIIDAYVILELKKLAETTSLPVKM
;
A
#
# COMPACT_ATOMS: atom_id res chain seq x y z
N ASN A 1 -2.87 -2.58 -8.63
CA ASN A 1 -2.71 -1.14 -8.38
C ASN A 1 -1.23 -0.84 -8.34
N ILE A 2 -0.70 -0.10 -9.30
CA ILE A 2 0.65 0.42 -9.23
C ILE A 2 0.53 1.80 -8.61
N TYR A 3 1.01 1.92 -7.37
CA TYR A 3 1.21 3.21 -6.74
C TYR A 3 2.61 3.68 -7.04
N PHE A 4 2.73 4.77 -7.77
CA PHE A 4 3.96 5.50 -7.96
C PHE A 4 4.13 6.51 -6.83
N LYS A 5 4.31 6.03 -5.61
CA LYS A 5 4.69 6.89 -4.50
C LYS A 5 6.12 6.57 -4.13
N ASN A 6 7.00 7.56 -4.19
CA ASN A 6 8.39 7.39 -3.79
C ASN A 6 8.46 7.52 -2.26
N TYR A 7 8.83 6.45 -1.59
CA TYR A 7 9.12 6.44 -0.17
C TYR A 7 10.61 6.31 0.04
N LEU A 8 11.13 7.04 1.02
CA LEU A 8 12.44 6.77 1.59
C LEU A 8 12.23 5.78 2.73
N PHE A 9 12.94 4.67 2.67
CA PHE A 9 12.96 3.64 3.69
C PHE A 9 14.25 3.74 4.47
N TRP A 10 14.12 3.64 5.77
CA TRP A 10 15.24 3.53 6.69
C TRP A 10 15.28 2.12 7.27
N LYS A 11 16.39 1.82 7.93
CA LYS A 11 16.52 0.55 8.65
C LYS A 11 15.34 0.34 9.59
N ASP A 12 14.82 -0.88 9.58
CA ASP A 12 13.71 -1.35 10.42
C ASP A 12 12.32 -0.74 10.12
N ASP A 13 12.16 0.03 9.03
CA ASP A 13 10.85 0.49 8.59
C ASP A 13 9.96 -0.69 8.15
N ILE A 14 8.65 -0.57 8.35
CA ILE A 14 7.66 -1.56 7.94
C ILE A 14 6.95 -1.06 6.69
N LEU A 15 6.92 -1.91 5.67
CA LEU A 15 6.08 -1.73 4.48
C LEU A 15 4.94 -2.73 4.49
N ILE A 16 3.71 -2.24 4.42
CA ILE A 16 2.53 -3.09 4.33
C ILE A 16 1.91 -2.92 2.94
N LEU A 17 1.83 -4.02 2.22
CA LEU A 17 1.27 -4.08 0.88
C LEU A 17 -0.06 -4.82 0.92
N SER A 18 -1.12 -4.16 0.48
CA SER A 18 -2.39 -4.84 0.19
C SER A 18 -2.31 -5.58 -1.16
N LEU A 19 -3.30 -6.44 -1.43
CA LEU A 19 -3.33 -7.32 -2.62
C LEU A 19 -3.08 -6.61 -3.96
N ASP A 20 -3.39 -5.33 -4.02
CA ASP A 20 -3.31 -4.55 -5.24
C ASP A 20 -2.09 -3.63 -5.31
N MET A 21 -1.20 -3.69 -4.33
CA MET A 21 -0.01 -2.86 -4.27
C MET A 21 1.22 -3.61 -4.77
N ILE A 22 2.11 -2.90 -5.45
CA ILE A 22 3.40 -3.40 -5.89
C ILE A 22 4.48 -2.45 -5.37
N ALA A 23 5.49 -3.01 -4.69
CA ALA A 23 6.68 -2.26 -4.31
C ALA A 23 7.80 -2.51 -5.34
N ILE A 24 8.45 -1.44 -5.77
CA ILE A 24 9.63 -1.49 -6.63
C ILE A 24 10.75 -0.74 -5.89
N PHE A 25 11.81 -1.46 -5.53
CA PHE A 25 12.98 -0.86 -4.91
C PHE A 25 13.89 -0.28 -6.00
N LEU A 26 13.91 1.04 -6.14
CA LEU A 26 14.68 1.74 -7.18
C LEU A 26 16.17 1.84 -6.84
N ARG A 27 16.48 2.00 -5.56
CA ARG A 27 17.85 2.06 -5.03
C ARG A 27 17.87 1.40 -3.67
N VAL A 28 18.88 0.60 -3.42
CA VAL A 28 19.10 -0.09 -2.15
C VAL A 28 20.56 0.09 -1.74
N SER A 29 20.86 0.05 -0.44
CA SER A 29 22.22 -0.01 0.09
C SER A 29 22.83 -1.40 -0.13
N GLU A 30 24.16 -1.52 -0.02
CA GLU A 30 24.87 -2.80 -0.19
C GLU A 30 24.47 -3.84 0.88
N ASP A 31 24.08 -3.39 2.06
CA ASP A 31 23.63 -4.20 3.18
C ASP A 31 22.10 -4.35 3.26
N PHE A 32 21.40 -4.02 2.17
CA PHE A 32 19.93 -4.09 2.12
C PHE A 32 19.47 -5.53 2.35
N SER A 33 18.60 -5.69 3.32
CA SER A 33 17.89 -6.93 3.61
C SER A 33 16.42 -6.64 3.87
N VAL A 34 15.55 -7.57 3.53
CA VAL A 34 14.13 -7.47 3.78
C VAL A 34 13.62 -8.79 4.33
N PHE A 35 12.88 -8.71 5.44
CA PHE A 35 12.03 -9.78 5.89
C PHE A 35 10.62 -9.54 5.35
N TYR A 36 9.99 -10.56 4.78
CA TYR A 36 8.61 -10.44 4.31
C TYR A 36 7.73 -11.56 4.84
N CYS A 37 6.50 -11.21 5.17
CA CYS A 37 5.45 -12.14 5.55
C CYS A 37 4.32 -12.04 4.53
N MET A 38 3.98 -13.16 3.89
CA MET A 38 2.85 -13.24 2.98
C MET A 38 1.72 -14.02 3.62
N MET A 39 0.52 -13.48 3.50
CA MET A 39 -0.71 -14.12 3.98
C MET A 39 -1.65 -14.39 2.81
N SER A 40 -2.34 -15.54 2.85
CA SER A 40 -3.47 -15.76 1.95
C SER A 40 -4.64 -14.85 2.33
N GLN A 41 -5.45 -14.43 1.37
CA GLN A 41 -6.60 -13.58 1.61
C GLN A 41 -7.57 -14.13 2.68
N PRO A 42 -7.91 -15.45 2.71
CA PRO A 42 -8.75 -15.98 3.78
C PRO A 42 -8.11 -15.84 5.18
N PHE A 43 -6.80 -16.02 5.29
CA PHE A 43 -6.11 -15.91 6.57
C PHE A 43 -5.98 -14.45 7.01
N GLU A 44 -5.72 -13.55 6.09
CA GLU A 44 -5.71 -12.10 6.34
C GLU A 44 -7.08 -11.63 6.84
N SER A 45 -8.18 -12.10 6.27
CA SER A 45 -9.54 -11.80 6.74
C SER A 45 -9.81 -12.31 8.16
N GLU A 46 -9.22 -13.45 8.55
CA GLU A 46 -9.30 -13.94 9.94
C GLU A 46 -8.48 -13.06 10.90
N VAL A 47 -7.30 -12.61 10.47
CA VAL A 47 -6.41 -11.73 11.27
C VAL A 47 -7.02 -10.37 11.48
N SER A 48 -7.67 -9.82 10.46
CA SER A 48 -8.23 -8.46 10.45
C SER A 48 -9.68 -8.38 10.92
N TYR A 49 -10.29 -9.50 11.31
CA TYR A 49 -11.72 -9.58 11.61
C TYR A 49 -12.20 -8.55 12.65
N ASN A 50 -11.39 -8.27 13.66
CA ASN A 50 -11.71 -7.31 14.73
C ASN A 50 -11.25 -5.87 14.43
N LEU A 51 -10.64 -5.64 13.27
CA LEU A 51 -10.15 -4.31 12.91
C LEU A 51 -11.26 -3.49 12.25
N PRO A 52 -11.31 -2.18 12.52
CA PRO A 52 -12.27 -1.31 11.84
C PRO A 52 -11.91 -1.17 10.34
N ILE A 53 -12.91 -0.92 9.51
CA ILE A 53 -12.73 -0.73 8.06
C ILE A 53 -11.73 0.40 7.77
N THR A 54 -11.73 1.45 8.60
CA THR A 54 -10.79 2.57 8.51
C THR A 54 -9.32 2.16 8.61
N PHE A 55 -9.00 0.99 9.20
CA PHE A 55 -7.64 0.47 9.23
C PHE A 55 -7.05 0.26 7.82
N PHE A 56 -7.83 -0.31 6.93
CA PHE A 56 -7.39 -0.56 5.55
C PHE A 56 -7.26 0.74 4.76
N ASP A 57 -8.14 1.71 5.01
CA ASP A 57 -8.04 3.05 4.42
C ASP A 57 -6.75 3.74 4.87
N LEU A 58 -6.41 3.63 6.16
CA LEU A 58 -5.17 4.18 6.71
C LEU A 58 -3.92 3.49 6.16
N LEU A 59 -3.93 2.16 6.05
CA LEU A 59 -2.83 1.41 5.42
C LEU A 59 -2.62 1.82 3.96
N TYR A 60 -3.69 2.07 3.26
CA TYR A 60 -3.64 2.55 1.89
C TYR A 60 -3.02 3.95 1.80
N LEU A 61 -3.36 4.82 2.74
CA LEU A 61 -2.82 6.18 2.82
C LEU A 61 -1.35 6.20 3.28
N TYR A 62 -1.01 5.34 4.23
CA TYR A 62 0.28 5.29 4.92
C TYR A 62 0.86 3.87 4.92
N PRO A 63 1.27 3.33 3.75
CA PRO A 63 1.76 1.96 3.66
C PRO A 63 3.14 1.77 4.28
N VAL A 64 3.85 2.86 4.58
CA VAL A 64 5.18 2.85 5.22
C VAL A 64 5.09 3.41 6.62
N LEU A 65 5.49 2.61 7.58
CA LEU A 65 5.57 2.98 8.98
C LEU A 65 7.05 3.08 9.38
N GLN A 66 7.44 4.27 9.78
CA GLN A 66 8.75 4.49 10.39
C GLN A 66 8.74 3.98 11.82
N THR A 67 9.68 3.12 12.17
CA THR A 67 9.81 2.58 13.51
C THR A 67 10.85 3.35 14.32
N ASN A 68 10.62 3.44 15.61
CA ASN A 68 11.65 3.85 16.55
C ASN A 68 12.47 2.62 17.04
N PRO A 69 13.62 2.80 17.71
CA PRO A 69 14.47 1.68 18.12
C PRO A 69 13.81 0.68 19.08
N GLU A 70 12.80 1.10 19.85
CA GLU A 70 12.04 0.22 20.74
C GLU A 70 11.05 -0.63 19.93
N GLN A 71 10.33 -0.02 19.02
CA GLN A 71 9.41 -0.71 18.11
C GLN A 71 10.18 -1.70 17.22
N ALA A 72 11.34 -1.31 16.69
CA ALA A 72 12.20 -2.17 15.89
C ALA A 72 12.65 -3.42 16.68
N ARG A 73 13.06 -3.27 17.95
CA ARG A 73 13.42 -4.40 18.82
C ARG A 73 12.24 -5.32 19.08
N THR A 74 11.07 -4.75 19.37
CA THR A 74 9.84 -5.51 19.58
C THR A 74 9.46 -6.30 18.33
N LEU A 75 9.57 -5.71 17.16
CA LEU A 75 9.29 -6.36 15.88
C LEU A 75 10.29 -7.50 15.60
N SER A 76 11.59 -7.29 15.85
CA SER A 76 12.60 -8.33 15.68
C SER A 76 12.37 -9.52 16.61
N ALA A 77 12.06 -9.26 17.88
CA ALA A 77 11.72 -10.31 18.83
C ALA A 77 10.45 -11.08 18.42
N TRP A 78 9.48 -10.38 17.88
CA TRP A 78 8.26 -10.97 17.33
C TRP A 78 8.55 -11.86 16.12
N GLN A 79 9.38 -11.40 15.17
CA GLN A 79 9.81 -12.18 14.00
C GLN A 79 10.48 -13.49 14.43
N GLU A 80 11.46 -13.42 15.33
CA GLU A 80 12.15 -14.58 15.87
C GLU A 80 11.18 -15.58 16.53
N GLN A 81 10.23 -15.08 17.30
CA GLN A 81 9.29 -15.91 18.03
C GLN A 81 8.27 -16.60 17.12
N VAL A 82 7.85 -15.93 16.04
CA VAL A 82 6.77 -16.39 15.15
C VAL A 82 7.28 -17.23 13.99
N PHE A 83 8.44 -16.88 13.43
CA PHE A 83 8.90 -17.46 12.16
C PHE A 83 10.16 -18.34 12.27
N GLU A 84 11.06 -18.07 13.20
CA GLU A 84 12.32 -18.80 13.30
C GLU A 84 12.22 -20.11 14.10
N LYS A 85 11.24 -20.24 14.98
CA LYS A 85 11.00 -21.50 15.66
C LYS A 85 10.18 -22.40 14.75
N GLU A 86 10.71 -23.56 14.40
CA GLU A 86 9.94 -24.64 13.73
C GLU A 86 8.70 -24.95 14.54
N ASN A 87 7.62 -24.26 14.24
CA ASN A 87 6.36 -24.37 14.95
C ASN A 87 5.57 -25.60 14.47
N ILE A 88 5.99 -26.79 14.86
CA ILE A 88 5.20 -28.02 14.78
C ILE A 88 4.28 -28.09 16.02
N HIS A 89 3.51 -27.06 16.23
CA HIS A 89 2.55 -27.05 17.33
C HIS A 89 1.13 -27.20 16.79
N PRO A 90 0.26 -28.05 17.41
CA PRO A 90 -1.11 -28.24 16.94
C PRO A 90 -1.93 -26.95 16.80
N HIS A 91 -1.57 -25.92 17.56
CA HIS A 91 -2.24 -24.62 17.55
C HIS A 91 -1.45 -23.51 16.85
N SER A 92 -0.41 -23.83 16.06
CA SER A 92 0.45 -22.84 15.41
C SER A 92 -0.33 -21.82 14.57
N ARG A 93 -1.37 -22.25 13.84
CA ARG A 93 -2.25 -21.35 13.09
C ARG A 93 -2.94 -20.31 13.98
N THR A 94 -3.49 -20.75 15.12
CA THR A 94 -4.18 -19.85 16.08
C THR A 94 -3.21 -18.91 16.74
N ILE A 95 -2.03 -19.40 17.10
CA ILE A 95 -0.96 -18.59 17.70
C ILE A 95 -0.52 -17.52 16.70
N MET A 96 -0.23 -17.91 15.45
CA MET A 96 0.16 -16.99 14.39
C MET A 96 -0.91 -15.92 14.14
N ARG A 97 -2.18 -16.32 14.05
CA ARG A 97 -3.29 -15.38 13.89
C ARG A 97 -3.32 -14.35 15.02
N ASN A 98 -3.21 -14.78 16.27
CA ASN A 98 -3.27 -13.88 17.42
C ASN A 98 -2.08 -12.92 17.45
N TYR A 99 -0.89 -13.37 17.06
CA TYR A 99 0.28 -12.50 16.94
C TYR A 99 0.11 -11.44 15.84
N LEU A 100 -0.39 -11.85 14.68
CA LEU A 100 -0.63 -10.93 13.56
C LEU A 100 -1.77 -9.95 13.86
N GLU A 101 -2.84 -10.41 14.52
CA GLU A 101 -3.92 -9.54 15.01
C GLU A 101 -3.39 -8.48 15.98
N SER A 102 -2.55 -8.89 16.95
CA SER A 102 -1.90 -7.96 17.88
C SER A 102 -1.01 -6.94 17.15
N LEU A 103 -0.23 -7.40 16.16
CA LEU A 103 0.59 -6.52 15.33
C LEU A 103 -0.29 -5.51 14.57
N TYR A 104 -1.36 -5.96 13.93
CA TYR A 104 -2.28 -5.10 13.18
C TYR A 104 -2.97 -4.06 14.07
N LEU A 105 -3.39 -4.44 15.27
CA LEU A 105 -3.95 -3.51 16.25
C LEU A 105 -2.92 -2.43 16.66
N THR A 106 -1.67 -2.83 16.86
CA THR A 106 -0.58 -1.90 17.17
C THR A 106 -0.34 -0.92 16.00
N ILE A 107 -0.29 -1.44 14.78
CA ILE A 107 -0.15 -0.65 13.56
C ILE A 107 -1.32 0.33 13.41
N HIS A 108 -2.54 -0.13 13.63
CA HIS A 108 -3.73 0.73 13.58
C HIS A 108 -3.62 1.91 14.56
N TYR A 109 -3.21 1.65 15.79
CA TYR A 109 -2.99 2.69 16.79
C TYR A 109 -1.93 3.71 16.37
N GLU A 110 -0.81 3.25 15.80
CA GLU A 110 0.23 4.16 15.30
C GLU A 110 -0.26 4.99 14.08
N LEU A 111 -1.05 4.39 13.20
CA LEU A 111 -1.66 5.09 12.06
C LEU A 111 -2.66 6.16 12.51
N GLN A 112 -3.47 5.88 13.53
CA GLN A 112 -4.38 6.88 14.09
C GLN A 112 -3.63 8.09 14.66
N LYS A 113 -2.50 7.88 15.34
CA LYS A 113 -1.66 8.99 15.81
C LYS A 113 -1.12 9.85 14.66
N ILE A 114 -0.85 9.24 13.51
CA ILE A 114 -0.42 9.97 12.32
C ILE A 114 -1.57 10.83 11.78
N GLU A 115 -2.79 10.29 11.75
CA GLU A 115 -3.97 11.00 11.29
C GLU A 115 -4.36 12.14 12.24
N ASP A 116 -4.29 11.91 13.55
CA ASP A 116 -4.66 12.89 14.59
C ASP A 116 -3.62 14.01 14.78
N ASN A 117 -2.44 13.91 14.16
CA ASN A 117 -1.37 14.90 14.31
C ASN A 117 -1.54 16.06 13.32
N PRO A 118 -1.99 17.26 13.77
CA PRO A 118 -2.22 18.40 12.88
C PRO A 118 -0.95 18.90 12.17
N GLU A 119 0.25 18.62 12.67
CA GLU A 119 1.51 18.96 11.99
C GLU A 119 1.82 18.01 10.84
N ARG A 120 1.31 16.77 10.88
CA ARG A 120 1.38 15.79 9.79
C ARG A 120 0.20 15.85 8.82
N VAL A 121 -0.89 16.50 9.20
CA VAL A 121 -2.02 16.89 8.30
C VAL A 121 -1.55 17.91 7.23
N LEU A 122 -0.32 18.36 7.28
CA LEU A 122 0.41 18.93 6.15
C LEU A 122 0.88 17.87 5.12
N VAL A 123 0.25 16.71 5.04
CA VAL A 123 0.08 16.03 3.76
C VAL A 123 -0.68 17.05 2.91
N GLY A 124 0.05 17.78 2.09
CA GLY A 124 -0.48 18.93 1.39
C GLY A 124 -1.76 18.52 0.67
N SER A 125 -2.72 19.42 0.57
CA SER A 125 -3.98 19.17 -0.14
C SER A 125 -3.77 18.46 -1.50
N GLY A 126 -2.60 18.66 -2.12
CA GLY A 126 -2.15 17.99 -3.34
C GLY A 126 -1.86 16.50 -3.18
N GLU A 127 -1.29 16.05 -2.07
CA GLU A 127 -1.01 14.62 -1.86
C GLU A 127 -2.30 13.84 -1.60
N LYS A 128 -3.24 14.43 -0.88
CA LYS A 128 -4.56 13.85 -0.65
C LYS A 128 -5.33 13.68 -1.96
N ILE A 129 -5.31 14.71 -2.80
CA ILE A 129 -5.92 14.66 -4.14
C ILE A 129 -5.23 13.59 -5.01
N LEU A 130 -3.90 13.47 -4.90
CA LEU A 130 -3.15 12.45 -5.65
C LEU A 130 -3.55 11.03 -5.21
N GLN A 131 -3.74 10.80 -3.93
CA GLN A 131 -4.19 9.51 -3.40
C GLN A 131 -5.60 9.15 -3.90
N GLU A 132 -6.54 10.10 -3.81
CA GLU A 132 -7.89 9.91 -4.35
C GLU A 132 -7.87 9.68 -5.88
N PHE A 133 -6.98 10.39 -6.61
CA PHE A 133 -6.79 10.18 -8.03
C PHE A 133 -6.35 8.74 -8.33
N PHE A 134 -5.36 8.21 -7.62
CA PHE A 134 -4.91 6.83 -7.82
C PHE A 134 -6.00 5.81 -7.49
N TYR A 135 -6.75 6.03 -6.43
CA TYR A 135 -7.90 5.19 -6.11
C TYR A 135 -8.93 5.16 -7.24
N LEU A 136 -9.27 6.31 -7.80
CA LEU A 136 -10.19 6.40 -8.93
C LEU A 136 -9.63 5.77 -10.20
N VAL A 137 -8.34 5.93 -10.49
CA VAL A 137 -7.67 5.28 -11.62
C VAL A 137 -7.75 3.77 -11.47
N ALA A 138 -7.43 3.23 -10.30
CA ALA A 138 -7.52 1.81 -10.01
C ALA A 138 -8.93 1.24 -10.25
N LYS A 139 -9.94 2.00 -9.88
CA LYS A 139 -11.34 1.57 -9.97
C LYS A 139 -11.95 1.71 -11.36
N TYR A 140 -11.53 2.72 -12.11
CA TYR A 140 -12.24 3.13 -13.30
C TYR A 140 -11.42 3.17 -14.60
N ALA A 141 -10.09 2.97 -14.57
CA ALA A 141 -9.24 3.12 -15.75
C ALA A 141 -9.59 2.15 -16.92
N SER A 142 -10.17 1.00 -16.61
CA SER A 142 -10.69 0.08 -17.63
C SER A 142 -11.84 0.67 -18.46
N LYS A 143 -12.59 1.63 -17.90
CA LYS A 143 -13.79 2.23 -18.51
C LYS A 143 -13.57 3.70 -18.91
N HIS A 144 -12.83 4.45 -18.10
CA HIS A 144 -12.64 5.89 -18.25
C HIS A 144 -11.14 6.21 -18.40
N ARG A 145 -10.75 6.70 -19.59
CA ARG A 145 -9.35 7.05 -19.90
C ARG A 145 -9.12 8.56 -20.04
N ASN A 146 -10.17 9.35 -19.81
CA ASN A 146 -10.12 10.80 -19.96
C ASN A 146 -9.78 11.46 -18.62
N VAL A 147 -8.75 12.30 -18.59
CA VAL A 147 -8.32 13.08 -17.42
C VAL A 147 -9.45 13.93 -16.84
N ALA A 148 -10.32 14.48 -17.70
CA ALA A 148 -11.45 15.31 -17.26
C ALA A 148 -12.46 14.54 -16.40
N TYR A 149 -12.63 13.24 -16.63
CA TYR A 149 -13.45 12.40 -15.78
C TYR A 149 -12.94 12.38 -14.33
N TYR A 150 -11.66 12.09 -14.14
CA TYR A 150 -11.04 12.02 -12.82
C TYR A 150 -11.00 13.37 -12.11
N ALA A 151 -10.71 14.43 -12.86
CA ALA A 151 -10.74 15.78 -12.34
C ALA A 151 -12.16 16.16 -11.85
N GLY A 152 -13.20 15.76 -12.60
CA GLY A 152 -14.59 15.94 -12.20
C GLY A 152 -14.96 15.19 -10.93
N GLU A 153 -14.58 13.90 -10.81
CA GLU A 153 -14.80 13.10 -9.59
C GLU A 153 -14.10 13.71 -8.36
N LEU A 154 -12.93 14.32 -8.57
CA LEU A 154 -12.15 14.99 -7.52
C LEU A 154 -12.60 16.44 -7.25
N CYS A 155 -13.63 16.93 -7.95
CA CYS A 155 -14.09 18.32 -7.87
C CYS A 155 -13.00 19.37 -8.10
N ILE A 156 -12.05 19.09 -9.01
CA ILE A 156 -10.94 19.98 -9.38
C ILE A 156 -10.86 20.16 -10.91
N THR A 157 -10.03 21.10 -11.36
CA THR A 157 -9.77 21.27 -12.79
C THR A 157 -8.74 20.24 -13.30
N PRO A 158 -8.81 19.79 -14.57
CA PRO A 158 -7.78 18.95 -15.18
C PRO A 158 -6.39 19.59 -15.13
N TYR A 159 -6.30 20.90 -15.22
CA TYR A 159 -5.05 21.63 -15.09
C TYR A 159 -4.44 21.50 -13.69
N TYR A 160 -5.26 21.63 -12.66
CA TYR A 160 -4.80 21.49 -11.28
C TYR A 160 -4.37 20.04 -10.97
N LEU A 161 -5.12 19.06 -11.47
CA LEU A 161 -4.71 17.65 -11.38
C LEU A 161 -3.35 17.42 -12.05
N SER A 162 -3.13 17.97 -13.26
CA SER A 162 -1.85 17.90 -13.96
C SER A 162 -0.71 18.55 -13.16
N THR A 163 -0.96 19.71 -12.55
CA THR A 163 0.03 20.39 -11.71
C THR A 163 0.45 19.50 -10.52
N ILE A 164 -0.51 18.84 -9.88
CA ILE A 164 -0.24 17.94 -8.74
C ILE A 164 0.54 16.72 -9.20
N THR A 165 0.09 16.02 -10.23
CA THR A 165 0.73 14.78 -10.69
C THR A 165 2.16 15.06 -11.18
N ILE A 166 2.40 16.13 -11.93
CA ILE A 166 3.74 16.52 -12.39
C ILE A 166 4.63 16.90 -11.19
N LYS A 167 4.10 17.63 -10.22
CA LYS A 167 4.87 18.04 -9.03
C LYS A 167 5.37 16.85 -8.23
N TYR A 168 4.51 15.87 -7.94
CA TYR A 168 4.81 14.77 -7.04
C TYR A 168 5.33 13.53 -7.76
N MET A 169 4.83 13.24 -8.98
CA MET A 169 5.12 12.00 -9.71
C MET A 169 6.05 12.22 -10.91
N LYS A 170 6.25 13.46 -11.35
CA LYS A 170 6.96 13.81 -12.59
C LYS A 170 6.29 13.25 -13.86
N GLU A 171 5.03 12.87 -13.76
CA GLU A 171 4.22 12.31 -14.82
C GLU A 171 2.90 13.06 -14.96
N SER A 172 2.34 13.12 -16.16
CA SER A 172 1.02 13.68 -16.38
C SER A 172 -0.08 12.70 -15.92
N PRO A 173 -1.29 13.17 -15.58
CA PRO A 173 -2.40 12.29 -15.26
C PRO A 173 -2.70 11.28 -16.37
N LYS A 174 -2.50 11.66 -17.63
CA LYS A 174 -2.74 10.80 -18.79
C LYS A 174 -1.75 9.65 -18.83
N GLU A 175 -0.47 9.90 -18.63
CA GLU A 175 0.57 8.87 -18.55
C GLU A 175 0.31 7.89 -17.43
N ILE A 176 -0.12 8.36 -16.26
CA ILE A 176 -0.47 7.52 -15.11
C ILE A 176 -1.66 6.61 -15.45
N ILE A 177 -2.73 7.14 -16.04
CA ILE A 177 -3.90 6.37 -16.44
C ILE A 177 -3.51 5.31 -17.48
N ASP A 178 -2.72 5.68 -18.49
CA ASP A 178 -2.30 4.76 -19.54
C ASP A 178 -1.37 3.66 -19.03
N ALA A 179 -0.43 3.99 -18.14
CA ALA A 179 0.43 3.01 -17.49
C ALA A 179 -0.39 1.98 -16.70
N TYR A 180 -1.41 2.42 -15.97
CA TYR A 180 -2.32 1.54 -15.25
C TYR A 180 -3.08 0.59 -16.19
N VAL A 181 -3.63 1.11 -17.27
CA VAL A 181 -4.35 0.30 -18.27
C VAL A 181 -3.45 -0.75 -18.91
N ILE A 182 -2.21 -0.39 -19.25
CA ILE A 182 -1.22 -1.34 -19.81
C ILE A 182 -0.93 -2.46 -18.80
N LEU A 183 -0.81 -2.14 -17.53
CA LEU A 183 -0.58 -3.14 -16.49
C LEU A 183 -1.75 -4.11 -16.35
N GLU A 184 -2.98 -3.60 -16.30
CA GLU A 184 -4.19 -4.42 -16.23
C GLU A 184 -4.30 -5.33 -17.46
N LEU A 185 -3.98 -4.84 -18.65
CA LEU A 185 -3.94 -5.64 -19.87
C LEU A 185 -2.88 -6.75 -19.79
N LYS A 186 -1.69 -6.47 -19.24
CA LYS A 186 -0.65 -7.49 -19.04
C LYS A 186 -1.12 -8.58 -18.07
N LYS A 187 -1.70 -8.21 -16.93
CA LYS A 187 -2.28 -9.16 -15.98
C LYS A 187 -3.34 -10.05 -16.63
N LEU A 188 -4.25 -9.45 -17.40
CA LEU A 188 -5.28 -10.19 -18.12
C LEU A 188 -4.67 -11.16 -19.16
N ALA A 189 -3.64 -10.74 -19.88
CA ALA A 189 -2.95 -11.59 -20.86
C ALA A 189 -2.22 -12.78 -20.18
N GLU A 190 -1.67 -12.58 -18.99
CA GLU A 190 -1.00 -13.64 -18.23
C GLU A 190 -1.98 -14.63 -17.57
N THR A 191 -3.15 -14.13 -17.15
CA THR A 191 -4.16 -14.94 -16.43
C THR A 191 -5.19 -15.59 -17.36
N THR A 192 -5.32 -15.13 -18.61
CA THR A 192 -6.28 -15.64 -19.57
C THR A 192 -5.56 -16.31 -20.75
N SER A 193 -5.92 -17.53 -21.08
CA SER A 193 -5.47 -18.24 -22.29
C SER A 193 -6.20 -17.74 -23.57
N LEU A 194 -6.77 -16.55 -23.57
CA LEU A 194 -7.47 -16.00 -24.72
C LEU A 194 -6.45 -15.54 -25.78
N PRO A 195 -6.63 -15.95 -27.05
CA PRO A 195 -5.74 -15.48 -28.12
C PRO A 195 -5.88 -13.97 -28.32
N VAL A 196 -4.76 -13.27 -28.23
CA VAL A 196 -4.70 -11.85 -28.62
C VAL A 196 -4.97 -11.77 -30.12
N LYS A 197 -6.14 -11.34 -30.53
CA LYS A 197 -6.37 -10.98 -31.95
C LYS A 197 -5.56 -9.73 -32.25
N MET A 198 -4.55 -9.89 -33.10
CA MET A 198 -3.88 -8.78 -33.78
C MET A 198 -4.83 -8.10 -34.75
#